data_61b870e7f69aed3075bb8ce6be8ebe24
#
_entry.id   61b870e7f69aed3075bb8ce6be8ebe24
#
_cell.length_a   1.000
_cell.length_b   1.000
_cell.length_c   1.000
_cell.angle_alpha   90.00
_cell.angle_beta   90.00
_cell.angle_gamma   90.00
#
_symmetry.space_group_name_H-M   'P 1'
#
loop_
_entity.id
_entity.type
_entity.pdbx_description
1 polymer ?
#
loop_
_entity_poly.entity_id
_entity_poly.type
_entity_poly.pdbx_seq_one_letter_code
_entity_poly.pdbx_strand_id
1 'polypeptide(L)'
;MLQEEVALWFAVAKWTLLAVLSGIMVGAGVTVFVKLLEYSLGVTSELSGFWVYAVLPLGLIASTLSVHYLAPDASGHGTEKVVEAVHERAGQIDLKVVPVKMLSTILTVAAGGSAGKEGPATQIAAGLTSTFARWMKFNDYDKKKLVVCGVSAGFAAVFGTPVAGAVFALEVLYIGKIFYDVLFPSFVSGVVAWRTALWLGLRYSAFPLEKNLPAYTMSNFGWALLAGVFFGLVALCFVELLNFGERFFHDLKCSIIIKALLGAALIMLIVWLVGPEYLGLGDRQTGEILNGQSVPYFAWLWKTLITVITLACGGSGGVVTPIFYVGAAAGSAFANVFGLNPITYASWGMVGVLAGCANAPLSSTIMAVELFGGAAAPFAAVFSVTAFIIVGHRSVYPSQLLERAKSSLLTFPQPGHRIDKMETIVELDRSPLLHRLRRHHDSRHQ
;
A
#
# COMPACT_ATOMS: atom_id res chain seq x y z
N MET A 1 15.58 33.16 -22.18
CA MET A 1 16.26 32.96 -20.89
C MET A 1 15.56 33.68 -19.74
N LEU A 2 15.60 35.02 -19.68
CA LEU A 2 14.98 35.78 -18.54
C LEU A 2 13.48 35.50 -18.32
N GLN A 3 12.69 35.36 -19.38
CA GLN A 3 11.25 35.04 -19.31
C GLN A 3 10.98 33.62 -18.81
N GLU A 4 11.82 32.67 -19.18
CA GLU A 4 11.74 31.28 -18.72
C GLU A 4 12.05 31.19 -17.23
N GLU A 5 13.13 31.83 -16.77
CA GLU A 5 13.50 31.85 -15.36
C GLU A 5 12.42 32.50 -14.49
N VAL A 6 11.86 33.65 -14.92
CA VAL A 6 10.74 34.29 -14.21
C VAL A 6 9.52 33.38 -14.14
N ALA A 7 9.18 32.68 -15.21
CA ALA A 7 8.07 31.74 -15.22
C ALA A 7 8.31 30.55 -14.27
N LEU A 8 9.54 30.02 -14.21
CA LEU A 8 9.92 28.94 -13.29
C LEU A 8 9.86 29.40 -11.83
N TRP A 9 10.36 30.59 -11.51
CA TRP A 9 10.26 31.14 -10.16
C TRP A 9 8.81 31.34 -9.71
N PHE A 10 7.96 31.86 -10.61
CA PHE A 10 6.53 31.99 -10.32
C PHE A 10 5.87 30.63 -10.10
N ALA A 11 6.21 29.63 -10.92
CA ALA A 11 5.71 28.25 -10.77
C ALA A 11 6.14 27.64 -9.43
N VAL A 12 7.42 27.79 -9.05
CA VAL A 12 7.94 27.31 -7.75
C VAL A 12 7.20 27.97 -6.60
N ALA A 13 7.06 29.32 -6.61
CA ALA A 13 6.35 30.04 -5.55
C ALA A 13 4.88 29.62 -5.44
N LYS A 14 4.15 29.53 -6.58
CA LYS A 14 2.76 29.03 -6.65
C LYS A 14 2.64 27.65 -6.02
N TRP A 15 3.45 26.71 -6.49
CA TRP A 15 3.35 25.31 -6.07
C TRP A 15 3.85 25.09 -4.63
N THR A 16 4.80 25.89 -4.13
CA THR A 16 5.19 25.89 -2.71
C THR A 16 4.02 26.30 -1.83
N LEU A 17 3.35 27.41 -2.15
CA LEU A 17 2.19 27.87 -1.37
C LEU A 17 1.06 26.85 -1.36
N LEU A 18 0.70 26.30 -2.53
CA LEU A 18 -0.35 25.28 -2.67
C LEU A 18 -0.01 24.01 -1.93
N ALA A 19 1.25 23.55 -1.99
CA ALA A 19 1.73 22.38 -1.30
C ALA A 19 1.70 22.56 0.23
N VAL A 20 2.08 23.72 0.73
CA VAL A 20 2.01 24.06 2.17
C VAL A 20 0.55 24.04 2.64
N LEU A 21 -0.36 24.71 1.94
CA LEU A 21 -1.78 24.73 2.30
C LEU A 21 -2.39 23.33 2.26
N SER A 22 -2.08 22.54 1.22
CA SER A 22 -2.53 21.15 1.10
C SER A 22 -1.96 20.29 2.23
N GLY A 23 -0.67 20.44 2.54
CA GLY A 23 -0.01 19.71 3.62
C GLY A 23 -0.62 19.95 4.99
N ILE A 24 -0.93 21.23 5.32
CA ILE A 24 -1.60 21.58 6.58
C ILE A 24 -3.01 20.96 6.63
N MET A 25 -3.80 21.14 5.57
CA MET A 25 -5.16 20.65 5.50
C MET A 25 -5.22 19.12 5.60
N VAL A 26 -4.38 18.43 4.85
CA VAL A 26 -4.32 16.97 4.84
C VAL A 26 -3.75 16.44 6.15
N GLY A 27 -2.66 17.03 6.66
CA GLY A 27 -2.07 16.66 7.94
C GLY A 27 -3.08 16.74 9.09
N ALA A 28 -3.90 17.80 9.13
CA ALA A 28 -4.96 17.94 10.10
C ALA A 28 -6.07 16.90 9.91
N GLY A 29 -6.58 16.74 8.69
CA GLY A 29 -7.66 15.79 8.39
C GLY A 29 -7.28 14.33 8.66
N VAL A 30 -6.07 13.92 8.28
CA VAL A 30 -5.54 12.57 8.54
C VAL A 30 -5.29 12.37 10.04
N THR A 31 -4.80 13.38 10.75
CA THR A 31 -4.63 13.30 12.22
C THR A 31 -5.96 13.05 12.92
N VAL A 32 -7.01 13.76 12.53
CA VAL A 32 -8.37 13.53 13.08
C VAL A 32 -8.81 12.09 12.82
N PHE A 33 -8.64 11.59 11.60
CA PHE A 33 -8.97 10.20 11.25
C PHE A 33 -8.20 9.19 12.12
N VAL A 34 -6.88 9.33 12.21
CA VAL A 34 -6.03 8.38 12.97
C VAL A 34 -6.40 8.39 14.45
N LYS A 35 -6.58 9.57 15.07
CA LYS A 35 -6.99 9.68 16.48
C LYS A 35 -8.36 9.09 16.76
N LEU A 36 -9.34 9.28 15.87
CA LEU A 36 -10.66 8.66 16.00
C LEU A 36 -10.56 7.13 15.88
N LEU A 37 -9.71 6.62 14.98
CA LEU A 37 -9.45 5.19 14.83
C LEU A 37 -8.78 4.62 16.09
N GLU A 38 -7.73 5.26 16.60
CA GLU A 38 -7.04 4.84 17.84
C GLU A 38 -7.97 4.86 19.05
N TYR A 39 -8.81 5.89 19.19
CA TYR A 39 -9.82 5.95 20.23
C TYR A 39 -10.81 4.78 20.13
N SER A 40 -11.32 4.50 18.93
CA SER A 40 -12.26 3.41 18.69
C SER A 40 -11.63 2.03 18.97
N LEU A 41 -10.35 1.85 18.60
CA LEU A 41 -9.60 0.64 18.95
C LEU A 41 -9.42 0.49 20.47
N GLY A 42 -9.18 1.57 21.20
CA GLY A 42 -9.12 1.57 22.67
C GLY A 42 -10.44 1.09 23.28
N VAL A 43 -11.57 1.64 22.82
CA VAL A 43 -12.91 1.23 23.30
C VAL A 43 -13.19 -0.25 23.00
N THR A 44 -12.87 -0.73 21.80
CA THR A 44 -13.16 -2.12 21.45
C THR A 44 -12.19 -3.11 22.10
N SER A 45 -10.98 -2.70 22.47
CA SER A 45 -10.04 -3.56 23.19
C SER A 45 -10.46 -3.91 24.62
N GLU A 46 -11.39 -3.14 25.20
CA GLU A 46 -11.98 -3.40 26.53
C GLU A 46 -13.12 -4.43 26.48
N LEU A 47 -13.60 -4.76 25.27
CA LEU A 47 -14.67 -5.74 25.11
C LEU A 47 -14.15 -7.15 25.42
N SER A 48 -14.95 -7.91 26.16
CA SER A 48 -14.64 -9.29 26.55
C SER A 48 -15.81 -10.25 26.31
N GLY A 49 -15.52 -11.54 26.32
CA GLY A 49 -16.52 -12.58 26.17
C GLY A 49 -17.22 -12.57 24.81
N PHE A 50 -18.52 -12.79 24.79
CA PHE A 50 -19.34 -12.89 23.56
C PHE A 50 -19.26 -11.65 22.65
N TRP A 51 -19.09 -10.45 23.22
CA TRP A 51 -19.07 -9.20 22.47
C TRP A 51 -17.94 -9.12 21.45
N VAL A 52 -16.80 -9.75 21.72
CA VAL A 52 -15.69 -9.83 20.76
C VAL A 52 -16.13 -10.46 19.43
N TYR A 53 -16.98 -11.47 19.48
CA TYR A 53 -17.48 -12.18 18.30
C TYR A 53 -18.67 -11.47 17.64
N ALA A 54 -19.48 -10.74 18.41
CA ALA A 54 -20.65 -10.03 17.88
C ALA A 54 -20.28 -8.73 17.15
N VAL A 55 -19.21 -8.06 17.58
CA VAL A 55 -18.80 -6.75 17.05
C VAL A 55 -18.31 -6.87 15.60
N LEU A 56 -17.59 -7.94 15.23
CA LEU A 56 -17.06 -8.10 13.88
C LEU A 56 -18.16 -8.13 12.79
N PRO A 57 -19.18 -8.99 12.84
CA PRO A 57 -20.25 -8.97 11.83
C PRO A 57 -21.01 -7.65 11.81
N LEU A 58 -21.31 -7.05 12.97
CA LEU A 58 -22.02 -5.78 13.06
C LEU A 58 -21.19 -4.63 12.44
N GLY A 59 -19.90 -4.58 12.72
CA GLY A 59 -18.99 -3.57 12.16
C GLY A 59 -18.83 -3.70 10.64
N LEU A 60 -18.69 -4.93 10.12
CA LEU A 60 -18.61 -5.17 8.67
C LEU A 60 -19.93 -4.80 7.97
N ILE A 61 -21.09 -5.14 8.53
CA ILE A 61 -22.39 -4.75 7.98
C ILE A 61 -22.51 -3.22 7.99
N ALA A 62 -22.24 -2.57 9.12
CA ALA A 62 -22.37 -1.11 9.25
C ALA A 62 -21.40 -0.37 8.31
N SER A 63 -20.17 -0.86 8.16
CA SER A 63 -19.20 -0.35 7.20
C SER A 63 -19.72 -0.47 5.77
N THR A 64 -20.14 -1.67 5.36
CA THR A 64 -20.64 -1.93 4.01
C THR A 64 -21.88 -1.09 3.68
N LEU A 65 -22.84 -0.97 4.61
CA LEU A 65 -24.03 -0.14 4.43
C LEU A 65 -23.68 1.34 4.32
N SER A 66 -22.78 1.85 5.17
CA SER A 66 -22.36 3.26 5.10
C SER A 66 -21.71 3.59 3.75
N VAL A 67 -20.83 2.74 3.22
CA VAL A 67 -20.26 2.91 1.89
C VAL A 67 -21.34 2.85 0.80
N HIS A 68 -22.20 1.82 0.82
CA HIS A 68 -23.18 1.58 -0.22
C HIS A 68 -24.19 2.73 -0.37
N TYR A 69 -24.71 3.24 0.76
CA TYR A 69 -25.76 4.26 0.74
C TYR A 69 -25.28 5.70 0.79
N LEU A 70 -24.12 5.99 1.41
CA LEU A 70 -23.66 7.37 1.61
C LEU A 70 -22.65 7.82 0.56
N ALA A 71 -21.68 6.97 0.19
CA ALA A 71 -20.67 7.26 -0.82
C ALA A 71 -20.07 5.98 -1.43
N PRO A 72 -20.61 5.42 -2.51
CA PRO A 72 -20.09 4.21 -3.15
C PRO A 72 -18.62 4.32 -3.57
N ASP A 73 -18.14 5.51 -3.93
CA ASP A 73 -16.73 5.78 -4.24
C ASP A 73 -15.79 5.63 -3.02
N ALA A 74 -16.29 5.52 -1.80
CA ALA A 74 -15.52 5.20 -0.61
C ALA A 74 -15.23 3.69 -0.46
N SER A 75 -15.68 2.85 -1.39
CA SER A 75 -15.44 1.39 -1.40
C SER A 75 -13.97 1.02 -1.57
N GLY A 76 -13.63 -0.23 -1.23
CA GLY A 76 -12.31 -0.83 -1.48
C GLY A 76 -11.17 -0.24 -0.67
N HIS A 77 -9.93 -0.39 -1.20
CA HIS A 77 -8.70 -0.10 -0.45
C HIS A 77 -8.35 1.40 -0.33
N GLY A 78 -9.10 2.29 -0.92
CA GLY A 78 -8.87 3.74 -0.86
C GLY A 78 -7.85 4.23 -1.89
N THR A 79 -6.58 3.87 -1.80
CA THR A 79 -5.54 4.30 -2.76
C THR A 79 -5.89 3.90 -4.20
N GLU A 80 -6.43 2.71 -4.42
CA GLU A 80 -6.90 2.25 -5.74
C GLU A 80 -7.91 3.23 -6.35
N LYS A 81 -8.89 3.69 -5.55
CA LYS A 81 -9.90 4.66 -5.99
C LYS A 81 -9.32 6.04 -6.32
N VAL A 82 -8.22 6.41 -5.67
CA VAL A 82 -7.49 7.65 -6.00
C VAL A 82 -6.74 7.50 -7.31
N VAL A 83 -6.05 6.38 -7.54
CA VAL A 83 -5.35 6.08 -8.80
C VAL A 83 -6.35 6.11 -9.96
N GLU A 84 -7.50 5.42 -9.83
CA GLU A 84 -8.60 5.43 -10.79
C GLU A 84 -9.08 6.87 -11.08
N ALA A 85 -9.34 7.67 -10.02
CA ALA A 85 -9.83 9.04 -10.19
C ALA A 85 -8.80 9.96 -10.89
N VAL A 86 -7.50 9.81 -10.62
CA VAL A 86 -6.44 10.57 -11.29
C VAL A 86 -6.39 10.27 -12.78
N HIS A 87 -6.57 9.00 -13.17
CA HIS A 87 -6.50 8.60 -14.57
C HIS A 87 -7.79 8.90 -15.33
N GLU A 88 -8.94 8.55 -14.79
CA GLU A 88 -10.21 8.56 -15.50
C GLU A 88 -11.04 9.82 -15.28
N ARG A 89 -10.88 10.50 -14.12
CA ARG A 89 -11.74 11.62 -13.70
C ARG A 89 -10.96 12.90 -13.36
N ALA A 90 -9.77 13.08 -13.91
CA ALA A 90 -8.90 14.24 -13.68
C ALA A 90 -8.67 14.53 -12.15
N GLY A 91 -8.65 13.49 -11.32
CA GLY A 91 -8.49 13.63 -9.88
C GLY A 91 -9.76 14.11 -9.15
N GLN A 92 -10.94 14.05 -9.77
CA GLN A 92 -12.19 14.46 -9.13
C GLN A 92 -12.67 13.39 -8.15
N ILE A 93 -12.75 13.78 -6.88
CA ILE A 93 -13.27 12.96 -5.79
C ILE A 93 -14.32 13.78 -5.04
N ASP A 94 -15.49 13.19 -4.77
CA ASP A 94 -16.55 13.87 -4.01
C ASP A 94 -16.13 14.05 -2.54
N LEU A 95 -16.44 15.22 -1.98
CA LEU A 95 -16.15 15.52 -0.57
C LEU A 95 -16.84 14.55 0.39
N LYS A 96 -18.00 14.00 0.02
CA LYS A 96 -18.72 12.99 0.81
C LYS A 96 -17.90 11.73 1.08
N VAL A 97 -16.96 11.41 0.18
CA VAL A 97 -16.04 10.28 0.36
C VAL A 97 -15.22 10.43 1.63
N VAL A 98 -14.82 11.65 1.99
CA VAL A 98 -13.95 11.90 3.15
C VAL A 98 -14.58 11.39 4.46
N PRO A 99 -15.73 11.89 4.93
CA PRO A 99 -16.33 11.41 6.18
C PRO A 99 -16.80 9.95 6.10
N VAL A 100 -17.28 9.49 4.94
CA VAL A 100 -17.75 8.11 4.78
C VAL A 100 -16.58 7.13 4.84
N LYS A 101 -15.43 7.45 4.22
CA LYS A 101 -14.23 6.63 4.30
C LYS A 101 -13.67 6.56 5.72
N MET A 102 -13.66 7.68 6.44
CA MET A 102 -13.28 7.69 7.86
C MET A 102 -14.17 6.74 8.66
N LEU A 103 -15.49 6.92 8.58
CA LEU A 103 -16.47 6.14 9.33
C LEU A 103 -16.39 4.64 8.99
N SER A 104 -16.43 4.30 7.71
CA SER A 104 -16.44 2.90 7.26
C SER A 104 -15.16 2.16 7.65
N THR A 105 -13.99 2.82 7.57
CA THR A 105 -12.73 2.22 8.00
C THR A 105 -12.68 2.02 9.50
N ILE A 106 -13.12 3.00 10.29
CA ILE A 106 -13.20 2.87 11.76
C ILE A 106 -14.13 1.70 12.13
N LEU A 107 -15.31 1.60 11.53
CA LEU A 107 -16.25 0.51 11.78
C LEU A 107 -15.64 -0.86 11.43
N THR A 108 -14.91 -0.97 10.31
CA THR A 108 -14.27 -2.22 9.91
C THR A 108 -13.16 -2.62 10.88
N VAL A 109 -12.22 -1.71 11.13
CA VAL A 109 -10.97 -2.03 11.84
C VAL A 109 -11.20 -2.15 13.35
N ALA A 110 -11.99 -1.24 13.94
CA ALA A 110 -12.33 -1.32 15.36
C ALA A 110 -13.18 -2.55 15.71
N ALA A 111 -13.94 -3.06 14.74
CA ALA A 111 -14.67 -4.32 14.91
C ALA A 111 -13.79 -5.58 14.79
N GLY A 112 -12.51 -5.45 14.45
CA GLY A 112 -11.58 -6.56 14.30
C GLY A 112 -11.30 -6.97 12.85
N GLY A 113 -11.92 -6.32 11.84
CA GLY A 113 -11.60 -6.55 10.45
C GLY A 113 -10.13 -6.20 10.15
N SER A 114 -9.43 -7.08 9.42
CA SER A 114 -8.03 -6.87 9.09
C SER A 114 -7.91 -5.93 7.88
N ALA A 115 -7.55 -4.68 8.15
CA ALA A 115 -7.33 -3.67 7.12
C ALA A 115 -6.43 -2.54 7.64
N GLY A 116 -5.81 -1.79 6.74
CA GLY A 116 -4.90 -0.69 7.04
C GLY A 116 -5.58 0.67 7.08
N LYS A 117 -4.87 1.65 7.61
CA LYS A 117 -5.29 3.07 7.72
C LYS A 117 -4.79 3.95 6.58
N GLU A 118 -3.79 3.51 5.78
CA GLU A 118 -3.09 4.32 4.80
C GLU A 118 -3.92 4.58 3.54
N GLY A 119 -4.54 3.53 2.99
CA GLY A 119 -5.43 3.68 1.84
C GLY A 119 -6.57 4.66 2.11
N PRO A 120 -7.27 4.53 3.24
CA PRO A 120 -8.22 5.54 3.71
C PRO A 120 -7.61 6.92 3.85
N ALA A 121 -6.44 7.06 4.47
CA ALA A 121 -5.77 8.34 4.64
C ALA A 121 -5.43 9.00 3.30
N THR A 122 -4.92 8.23 2.31
CA THR A 122 -4.66 8.75 0.96
C THR A 122 -5.94 9.15 0.24
N GLN A 123 -7.05 8.42 0.42
CA GLN A 123 -8.33 8.76 -0.17
C GLN A 123 -8.96 10.00 0.48
N ILE A 124 -8.89 10.12 1.81
CA ILE A 124 -9.29 11.32 2.56
C ILE A 124 -8.47 12.53 2.09
N ALA A 125 -7.15 12.39 2.00
CA ALA A 125 -6.24 13.42 1.54
C ALA A 125 -6.56 13.88 0.10
N ALA A 126 -6.76 12.92 -0.80
CA ALA A 126 -7.12 13.17 -2.18
C ALA A 126 -8.50 13.85 -2.30
N GLY A 127 -9.49 13.46 -1.48
CA GLY A 127 -10.80 14.10 -1.43
C GLY A 127 -10.75 15.55 -0.94
N LEU A 128 -9.93 15.83 0.08
CA LEU A 128 -9.70 17.19 0.58
C LEU A 128 -9.02 18.06 -0.49
N THR A 129 -7.93 17.58 -1.08
CA THR A 129 -7.18 18.34 -2.10
C THR A 129 -7.95 18.49 -3.42
N SER A 130 -8.75 17.48 -3.82
CA SER A 130 -9.66 17.59 -4.95
C SER A 130 -10.72 18.66 -4.75
N THR A 131 -11.28 18.74 -3.54
CA THR A 131 -12.27 19.76 -3.17
C THR A 131 -11.63 21.17 -3.16
N PHE A 132 -10.43 21.30 -2.59
CA PHE A 132 -9.67 22.53 -2.59
C PHE A 132 -9.35 23.00 -4.03
N ALA A 133 -8.93 22.07 -4.92
CA ALA A 133 -8.66 22.39 -6.31
C ALA A 133 -9.90 22.86 -7.08
N ARG A 134 -11.07 22.27 -6.78
CA ARG A 134 -12.36 22.69 -7.37
C ARG A 134 -12.76 24.09 -6.88
N TRP A 135 -12.60 24.35 -5.59
CA TRP A 135 -12.88 25.68 -5.01
C TRP A 135 -12.01 26.76 -5.63
N MET A 136 -10.73 26.46 -5.88
CA MET A 136 -9.78 27.37 -6.56
C MET A 136 -10.00 27.42 -8.09
N LYS A 137 -10.94 26.64 -8.66
CA LYS A 137 -11.25 26.59 -10.10
C LYS A 137 -10.04 26.25 -10.97
N PHE A 138 -9.15 25.36 -10.51
CA PHE A 138 -7.98 24.93 -11.27
C PHE A 138 -8.39 24.11 -12.51
N ASN A 139 -7.54 24.17 -13.55
CA ASN A 139 -7.64 23.28 -14.70
C ASN A 139 -7.36 21.82 -14.32
N ASP A 140 -7.67 20.89 -15.22
CA ASP A 140 -7.58 19.45 -14.93
C ASP A 140 -6.13 18.98 -14.64
N TYR A 141 -5.13 19.61 -15.26
CA TYR A 141 -3.73 19.31 -14.99
C TYR A 141 -3.32 19.72 -13.58
N ASP A 142 -3.60 20.95 -13.15
CA ASP A 142 -3.31 21.44 -11.81
C ASP A 142 -4.12 20.68 -10.74
N LYS A 143 -5.36 20.27 -11.02
CA LYS A 143 -6.17 19.39 -10.14
C LYS A 143 -5.49 18.06 -9.90
N LYS A 144 -5.08 17.34 -10.96
CA LYS A 144 -4.35 16.07 -10.86
C LYS A 144 -3.11 16.23 -10.01
N LYS A 145 -2.31 17.25 -10.30
CA LYS A 145 -1.08 17.56 -9.58
C LYS A 145 -1.33 17.78 -8.09
N LEU A 146 -2.37 18.55 -7.74
CA LEU A 146 -2.71 18.83 -6.34
C LEU A 146 -3.23 17.58 -5.61
N VAL A 147 -3.98 16.72 -6.28
CA VAL A 147 -4.44 15.43 -5.73
C VAL A 147 -3.26 14.50 -5.44
N VAL A 148 -2.27 14.44 -6.33
CA VAL A 148 -1.04 13.66 -6.10
C VAL A 148 -0.25 14.21 -4.89
N CYS A 149 -0.16 15.54 -4.75
CA CYS A 149 0.38 16.16 -3.52
C CYS A 149 -0.42 15.74 -2.28
N GLY A 150 -1.74 15.61 -2.39
CA GLY A 150 -2.60 15.08 -1.34
C GLY A 150 -2.26 13.64 -0.96
N VAL A 151 -2.08 12.75 -1.95
CA VAL A 151 -1.65 11.36 -1.70
C VAL A 151 -0.33 11.33 -0.93
N SER A 152 0.66 12.11 -1.38
CA SER A 152 1.95 12.26 -0.68
C SER A 152 1.76 12.70 0.78
N ALA A 153 0.97 13.76 0.99
CA ALA A 153 0.67 14.32 2.31
C ALA A 153 -0.04 13.31 3.22
N GLY A 154 -1.02 12.56 2.68
CA GLY A 154 -1.77 11.54 3.42
C GLY A 154 -0.89 10.38 3.87
N PHE A 155 -0.02 9.89 2.98
CA PHE A 155 0.93 8.83 3.27
C PHE A 155 1.96 9.28 4.32
N ALA A 156 2.54 10.47 4.13
CA ALA A 156 3.50 11.06 5.06
C ALA A 156 2.92 11.29 6.46
N ALA A 157 1.67 11.73 6.56
CA ALA A 157 0.99 11.97 7.83
C ALA A 157 0.67 10.67 8.59
N VAL A 158 0.50 9.54 7.90
CA VAL A 158 0.24 8.25 8.57
C VAL A 158 1.51 7.56 9.02
N PHE A 159 2.54 7.52 8.18
CA PHE A 159 3.75 6.75 8.44
C PHE A 159 4.90 7.56 9.06
N GLY A 160 4.88 8.88 8.93
CA GLY A 160 6.01 9.71 9.32
C GLY A 160 7.18 9.61 8.34
N THR A 161 6.93 9.20 7.10
CA THR A 161 7.91 9.00 6.03
C THR A 161 7.63 9.95 4.85
N PRO A 162 7.98 11.26 4.97
CA PRO A 162 7.59 12.27 3.99
C PRO A 162 8.27 12.09 2.63
N VAL A 163 9.51 11.59 2.59
CA VAL A 163 10.23 11.40 1.33
C VAL A 163 9.70 10.18 0.59
N ALA A 164 9.53 9.05 1.29
CA ALA A 164 8.92 7.85 0.72
C ALA A 164 7.48 8.12 0.26
N GLY A 165 6.70 8.88 1.04
CA GLY A 165 5.33 9.25 0.68
C GLY A 165 5.24 10.07 -0.60
N ALA A 166 6.18 11.00 -0.81
CA ALA A 166 6.23 11.80 -2.03
C ALA A 166 6.55 10.94 -3.27
N VAL A 167 7.52 10.04 -3.14
CA VAL A 167 7.88 9.14 -4.24
C VAL A 167 6.77 8.10 -4.48
N PHE A 168 6.15 7.57 -3.41
CA PHE A 168 5.03 6.64 -3.51
C PHE A 168 3.86 7.24 -4.30
N ALA A 169 3.49 8.48 -4.02
CA ALA A 169 2.39 9.16 -4.70
C ALA A 169 2.59 9.26 -6.22
N LEU A 170 3.83 9.27 -6.70
CA LEU A 170 4.17 9.31 -8.12
C LEU A 170 4.31 7.90 -8.71
N GLU A 171 4.96 7.00 -7.96
CA GLU A 171 5.28 5.66 -8.42
C GLU A 171 4.05 4.76 -8.49
N VAL A 172 3.08 4.96 -7.58
CA VAL A 172 1.84 4.18 -7.54
C VAL A 172 0.89 4.45 -8.71
N LEU A 173 1.08 5.53 -9.45
CA LEU A 173 0.21 5.89 -10.59
C LEU A 173 0.60 5.13 -11.86
N TYR A 174 1.92 4.95 -12.10
CA TYR A 174 2.44 4.43 -13.35
C TYR A 174 3.57 3.43 -13.11
N ILE A 175 3.57 2.36 -13.87
CA ILE A 175 4.71 1.44 -13.93
C ILE A 175 5.62 1.85 -15.07
N GLY A 176 6.87 2.20 -14.76
CA GLY A 176 7.89 2.57 -15.72
C GLY A 176 7.90 4.03 -16.14
N LYS A 177 7.21 4.93 -15.41
CA LYS A 177 7.23 6.38 -15.63
C LYS A 177 7.04 7.15 -14.33
N ILE A 178 7.75 8.25 -14.17
CA ILE A 178 7.65 9.17 -13.02
C ILE A 178 7.45 10.59 -13.55
N PHE A 179 6.52 11.34 -12.95
CA PHE A 179 6.27 12.76 -13.26
C PHE A 179 7.10 13.66 -12.35
N TYR A 180 8.26 14.09 -12.83
CA TYR A 180 9.20 14.90 -12.06
C TYR A 180 8.67 16.31 -11.72
N ASP A 181 7.75 16.86 -12.52
CA ASP A 181 7.15 18.18 -12.29
C ASP A 181 6.23 18.22 -11.06
N VAL A 182 5.72 17.05 -10.62
CA VAL A 182 4.90 16.91 -9.40
C VAL A 182 5.76 16.59 -8.18
N LEU A 183 7.01 16.16 -8.37
CA LEU A 183 7.87 15.68 -7.28
C LEU A 183 8.14 16.76 -6.22
N PHE A 184 8.54 17.98 -6.65
CA PHE A 184 8.83 19.06 -5.75
C PHE A 184 7.64 19.44 -4.84
N PRO A 185 6.43 19.75 -5.37
CA PRO A 185 5.29 20.05 -4.49
C PRO A 185 4.83 18.86 -3.66
N SER A 186 5.04 17.62 -4.10
CA SER A 186 4.75 16.42 -3.30
C SER A 186 5.66 16.29 -2.08
N PHE A 187 6.97 16.58 -2.22
CA PHE A 187 7.88 16.63 -1.07
C PHE A 187 7.47 17.71 -0.07
N VAL A 188 7.20 18.94 -0.53
CA VAL A 188 6.78 20.03 0.35
C VAL A 188 5.49 19.67 1.09
N SER A 189 4.49 19.19 0.37
CA SER A 189 3.20 18.76 0.93
C SER A 189 3.36 17.62 1.95
N GLY A 190 4.18 16.61 1.64
CA GLY A 190 4.47 15.49 2.54
C GLY A 190 5.15 15.94 3.84
N VAL A 191 6.21 16.74 3.74
CA VAL A 191 6.93 17.28 4.91
C VAL A 191 6.02 18.13 5.78
N VAL A 192 5.23 19.02 5.18
CA VAL A 192 4.31 19.90 5.92
C VAL A 192 3.21 19.07 6.60
N ALA A 193 2.64 18.07 5.93
CA ALA A 193 1.62 17.21 6.51
C ALA A 193 2.16 16.39 7.69
N TRP A 194 3.35 15.81 7.56
CA TRP A 194 4.05 15.13 8.63
C TRP A 194 4.28 16.04 9.84
N ARG A 195 4.81 17.26 9.62
CA ARG A 195 5.02 18.24 10.70
C ARG A 195 3.72 18.67 11.36
N THR A 196 2.67 18.88 10.58
CA THR A 196 1.33 19.19 11.09
C THR A 196 0.79 18.05 11.96
N ALA A 197 0.93 16.81 11.51
CA ALA A 197 0.49 15.64 12.26
C ALA A 197 1.25 15.48 13.59
N LEU A 198 2.58 15.70 13.59
CA LEU A 198 3.39 15.75 14.82
C LEU A 198 2.93 16.85 15.77
N TRP A 199 2.71 18.05 15.25
CA TRP A 199 2.23 19.19 16.06
C TRP A 199 0.86 18.93 16.69
N LEU A 200 -0.01 18.21 15.96
CA LEU A 200 -1.31 17.77 16.45
C LEU A 200 -1.23 16.51 17.35
N GLY A 201 -0.02 16.01 17.64
CA GLY A 201 0.23 14.98 18.65
C GLY A 201 0.20 13.54 18.13
N LEU A 202 0.31 13.31 16.81
CA LEU A 202 0.63 11.95 16.32
C LEU A 202 2.07 11.59 16.67
N ARG A 203 2.30 10.33 16.96
CA ARG A 203 3.63 9.77 17.26
C ARG A 203 3.91 8.62 16.31
N TYR A 204 5.17 8.51 15.88
CA TYR A 204 5.63 7.47 14.96
C TYR A 204 6.66 6.60 15.65
N SER A 205 6.59 5.30 15.43
CA SER A 205 7.59 4.36 15.90
C SER A 205 8.81 4.41 14.99
N ALA A 206 9.98 4.51 15.55
CA ALA A 206 11.26 4.37 14.85
C ALA A 206 11.82 2.96 15.15
N PHE A 207 12.34 2.30 14.13
CA PHE A 207 12.92 0.97 14.23
C PHE A 207 14.38 0.97 13.74
N PRO A 208 15.30 1.66 14.43
CA PRO A 208 16.68 1.78 13.96
C PRO A 208 17.35 0.41 13.89
N LEU A 209 17.77 0.01 12.70
CA LEU A 209 18.41 -1.28 12.41
C LEU A 209 19.91 -1.27 12.50
N GLU A 210 20.57 -0.14 12.82
CA GLU A 210 22.01 0.06 12.74
C GLU A 210 22.82 -1.03 13.44
N LYS A 211 22.33 -1.55 14.58
CA LYS A 211 23.00 -2.62 15.36
C LYS A 211 22.80 -4.02 14.76
N ASN A 212 21.83 -4.22 13.89
CA ASN A 212 21.41 -5.51 13.34
C ASN A 212 21.71 -5.66 11.85
N LEU A 213 22.23 -4.61 11.22
CA LEU A 213 22.55 -4.66 9.79
C LEU A 213 23.78 -5.55 9.54
N PRO A 214 23.71 -6.46 8.54
CA PRO A 214 24.86 -7.25 8.15
C PRO A 214 25.90 -6.37 7.47
N ALA A 215 27.17 -6.80 7.51
CA ALA A 215 28.26 -6.13 6.80
C ALA A 215 28.01 -6.13 5.29
N TYR A 216 28.56 -5.13 4.59
CA TYR A 216 28.45 -5.01 3.12
C TYR A 216 29.38 -6.00 2.41
N THR A 217 29.02 -7.28 2.43
CA THR A 217 29.74 -8.37 1.75
C THR A 217 28.91 -8.93 0.61
N MET A 218 29.58 -9.52 -0.40
CA MET A 218 28.90 -10.17 -1.53
C MET A 218 27.96 -11.29 -1.08
N SER A 219 28.32 -12.01 -0.01
CA SER A 219 27.44 -13.03 0.58
C SER A 219 26.15 -12.43 1.12
N ASN A 220 26.22 -11.31 1.86
CA ASN A 220 25.04 -10.65 2.41
C ASN A 220 24.17 -10.00 1.32
N PHE A 221 24.77 -9.50 0.24
CA PHE A 221 24.00 -9.08 -0.95
C PHE A 221 23.34 -10.26 -1.65
N GLY A 222 23.99 -11.43 -1.69
CA GLY A 222 23.37 -12.69 -2.17
C GLY A 222 22.14 -13.08 -1.33
N TRP A 223 22.23 -12.97 -0.01
CA TRP A 223 21.10 -13.19 0.88
C TRP A 223 19.99 -12.15 0.69
N ALA A 224 20.33 -10.88 0.46
CA ALA A 224 19.33 -9.85 0.15
C ALA A 224 18.60 -10.12 -1.18
N LEU A 225 19.32 -10.60 -2.19
CA LEU A 225 18.74 -11.02 -3.47
C LEU A 225 17.78 -12.20 -3.28
N LEU A 226 18.19 -13.25 -2.56
CA LEU A 226 17.36 -14.42 -2.29
C LEU A 226 16.12 -14.05 -1.47
N ALA A 227 16.29 -13.20 -0.45
CA ALA A 227 15.18 -12.63 0.32
C ALA A 227 14.23 -11.83 -0.58
N GLY A 228 14.76 -11.02 -1.50
CA GLY A 228 13.96 -10.29 -2.48
C GLY A 228 13.11 -11.20 -3.38
N VAL A 229 13.65 -12.33 -3.83
CA VAL A 229 12.88 -13.36 -4.56
C VAL A 229 11.75 -13.90 -3.69
N PHE A 230 12.04 -14.27 -2.44
CA PHE A 230 11.04 -14.78 -1.50
C PHE A 230 9.96 -13.73 -1.21
N PHE A 231 10.33 -12.48 -0.95
CA PHE A 231 9.38 -11.38 -0.72
C PHE A 231 8.52 -11.12 -1.96
N GLY A 232 9.08 -11.24 -3.16
CA GLY A 232 8.33 -11.18 -4.41
C GLY A 232 7.30 -12.30 -4.55
N LEU A 233 7.63 -13.53 -4.15
CA LEU A 233 6.67 -14.66 -4.12
C LEU A 233 5.57 -14.45 -3.09
N VAL A 234 5.90 -13.96 -1.91
CA VAL A 234 4.89 -13.59 -0.87
C VAL A 234 3.98 -12.48 -1.38
N ALA A 235 4.54 -11.45 -2.02
CA ALA A 235 3.76 -10.37 -2.62
C ALA A 235 2.84 -10.87 -3.74
N LEU A 236 3.34 -11.75 -4.60
CA LEU A 236 2.54 -12.41 -5.65
C LEU A 236 1.37 -13.19 -5.05
N CYS A 237 1.64 -13.99 -4.00
CA CYS A 237 0.62 -14.73 -3.28
C CYS A 237 -0.45 -13.79 -2.70
N PHE A 238 -0.04 -12.68 -2.06
CA PHE A 238 -0.96 -11.68 -1.51
C PHE A 238 -1.86 -11.08 -2.59
N VAL A 239 -1.27 -10.63 -3.71
CA VAL A 239 -2.01 -10.00 -4.82
C VAL A 239 -3.00 -10.98 -5.47
N GLU A 240 -2.57 -12.21 -5.74
CA GLU A 240 -3.45 -13.22 -6.35
C GLU A 240 -4.59 -13.64 -5.42
N LEU A 241 -4.31 -13.80 -4.12
CA LEU A 241 -5.36 -14.08 -3.14
C LEU A 241 -6.35 -12.93 -3.00
N LEU A 242 -5.87 -11.67 -3.04
CA LEU A 242 -6.73 -10.49 -3.00
C LEU A 242 -7.66 -10.45 -4.22
N ASN A 243 -7.10 -10.58 -5.42
CA ASN A 243 -7.86 -10.62 -6.66
C ASN A 243 -8.86 -11.79 -6.70
N PHE A 244 -8.46 -12.96 -6.20
CA PHE A 244 -9.34 -14.13 -6.11
C PHE A 244 -10.49 -13.87 -5.14
N GLY A 245 -10.21 -13.36 -3.94
CA GLY A 245 -11.23 -13.05 -2.94
C GLY A 245 -12.23 -12.01 -3.44
N GLU A 246 -11.77 -10.94 -4.08
CA GLU A 246 -12.63 -9.91 -4.66
C GLU A 246 -13.55 -10.48 -5.74
N ARG A 247 -13.01 -11.28 -6.68
CA ARG A 247 -13.82 -11.96 -7.70
C ARG A 247 -14.82 -12.90 -7.08
N PHE A 248 -14.40 -13.74 -6.13
CA PHE A 248 -15.26 -14.69 -5.45
C PHE A 248 -16.46 -14.00 -4.79
N PHE A 249 -16.23 -12.97 -3.98
CA PHE A 249 -17.33 -12.24 -3.34
C PHE A 249 -18.14 -11.39 -4.32
N HIS A 250 -17.52 -10.87 -5.38
CA HIS A 250 -18.24 -10.15 -6.44
C HIS A 250 -19.26 -11.08 -7.13
N ASP A 251 -18.86 -12.29 -7.50
CA ASP A 251 -19.67 -13.24 -8.26
C ASP A 251 -20.78 -13.89 -7.43
N LEU A 252 -20.72 -13.80 -6.11
CA LEU A 252 -21.80 -14.25 -5.23
C LEU A 252 -23.09 -13.42 -5.47
N LYS A 253 -24.13 -14.07 -5.97
CA LYS A 253 -25.45 -13.47 -6.26
C LYS A 253 -26.28 -13.33 -4.97
N CYS A 254 -25.76 -12.67 -3.95
CA CYS A 254 -26.46 -12.44 -2.68
C CYS A 254 -26.34 -10.97 -2.25
N SER A 255 -27.15 -10.58 -1.26
CA SER A 255 -27.13 -9.21 -0.75
C SER A 255 -25.79 -8.85 -0.10
N ILE A 256 -25.46 -7.56 -0.07
CA ILE A 256 -24.23 -7.05 0.56
C ILE A 256 -24.13 -7.43 2.04
N ILE A 257 -25.28 -7.51 2.74
CA ILE A 257 -25.36 -7.93 4.15
C ILE A 257 -24.97 -9.41 4.28
N ILE A 258 -25.44 -10.28 3.38
CA ILE A 258 -25.09 -11.70 3.39
C ILE A 258 -23.60 -11.88 3.09
N LYS A 259 -23.02 -11.10 2.16
CA LYS A 259 -21.57 -11.10 1.90
C LYS A 259 -20.78 -10.75 3.16
N ALA A 260 -21.17 -9.68 3.86
CA ALA A 260 -20.52 -9.26 5.10
C ALA A 260 -20.63 -10.32 6.21
N LEU A 261 -21.79 -10.97 6.37
CA LEU A 261 -21.98 -12.06 7.33
C LEU A 261 -21.14 -13.30 6.99
N LEU A 262 -21.10 -13.70 5.72
CA LEU A 262 -20.26 -14.81 5.27
C LEU A 262 -18.78 -14.51 5.52
N GLY A 263 -18.33 -13.29 5.21
CA GLY A 263 -16.96 -12.85 5.50
C GLY A 263 -16.65 -12.89 6.99
N ALA A 264 -17.55 -12.37 7.84
CA ALA A 264 -17.41 -12.43 9.29
C ALA A 264 -17.34 -13.88 9.80
N ALA A 265 -18.18 -14.77 9.31
CA ALA A 265 -18.17 -16.18 9.69
C ALA A 265 -16.87 -16.87 9.31
N LEU A 266 -16.33 -16.60 8.09
CA LEU A 266 -15.04 -17.15 7.64
C LEU A 266 -13.89 -16.61 8.50
N ILE A 267 -13.87 -15.31 8.81
CA ILE A 267 -12.86 -14.71 9.69
C ILE A 267 -12.92 -15.34 11.08
N MET A 268 -14.11 -15.47 11.66
CA MET A 268 -14.28 -16.09 12.97
C MET A 268 -13.85 -17.55 13.00
N LEU A 269 -14.08 -18.31 11.92
CA LEU A 269 -13.59 -19.69 11.77
C LEU A 269 -12.05 -19.73 11.77
N ILE A 270 -11.39 -18.83 11.03
CA ILE A 270 -9.92 -18.75 11.03
C ILE A 270 -9.42 -18.37 12.44
N VAL A 271 -10.02 -17.38 13.08
CA VAL A 271 -9.64 -16.94 14.44
C VAL A 271 -9.81 -18.07 15.46
N TRP A 272 -10.85 -18.88 15.33
CA TRP A 272 -11.03 -20.04 16.19
C TRP A 272 -9.92 -21.11 16.01
N LEU A 273 -9.39 -21.25 14.79
CA LEU A 273 -8.33 -22.21 14.47
C LEU A 273 -6.93 -21.73 14.88
N VAL A 274 -6.62 -20.42 14.68
CA VAL A 274 -5.23 -19.91 14.76
C VAL A 274 -5.04 -18.77 15.76
N GLY A 275 -6.10 -18.28 16.39
CA GLY A 275 -6.04 -17.17 17.35
C GLY A 275 -6.42 -15.80 16.75
N PRO A 276 -6.64 -14.79 17.63
CA PRO A 276 -7.11 -13.45 17.25
C PRO A 276 -5.99 -12.48 16.83
N GLU A 277 -4.72 -12.88 16.87
CA GLU A 277 -3.54 -12.01 16.68
C GLU A 277 -3.49 -11.39 15.28
N TYR A 278 -4.25 -11.96 14.34
CA TYR A 278 -4.28 -11.53 12.93
C TYR A 278 -5.38 -10.51 12.62
N LEU A 279 -6.22 -10.17 13.62
CA LEU A 279 -7.29 -9.17 13.49
C LEU A 279 -6.76 -7.73 13.50
N GLY A 280 -7.62 -6.80 13.07
CA GLY A 280 -7.37 -5.36 13.10
C GLY A 280 -6.18 -4.90 12.26
N LEU A 281 -5.57 -3.78 12.63
CA LEU A 281 -4.44 -3.18 11.90
C LEU A 281 -3.22 -4.11 11.82
N GLY A 282 -2.82 -4.69 12.95
CA GLY A 282 -1.57 -5.44 13.08
C GLY A 282 -0.34 -4.58 13.37
N ASP A 283 -0.49 -3.27 13.59
CA ASP A 283 0.63 -2.34 13.88
C ASP A 283 1.45 -2.77 15.11
N ARG A 284 0.76 -3.15 16.20
CA ARG A 284 1.39 -3.60 17.43
C ARG A 284 2.21 -4.86 17.18
N GLN A 285 1.62 -5.86 16.55
CA GLN A 285 2.30 -7.14 16.28
C GLN A 285 3.45 -6.95 15.30
N THR A 286 3.31 -6.07 14.30
CA THR A 286 4.42 -5.70 13.40
C THR A 286 5.58 -5.11 14.20
N GLY A 287 5.30 -4.19 15.13
CA GLY A 287 6.32 -3.63 16.03
C GLY A 287 7.00 -4.70 16.90
N GLU A 288 6.25 -5.66 17.44
CA GLU A 288 6.77 -6.78 18.24
C GLU A 288 7.71 -7.67 17.40
N ILE A 289 7.35 -7.99 16.13
CA ILE A 289 8.18 -8.75 15.19
C ILE A 289 9.48 -8.00 14.88
N LEU A 290 9.39 -6.70 14.61
CA LEU A 290 10.55 -5.85 14.34
C LEU A 290 11.49 -5.69 15.54
N ASN A 291 10.98 -5.94 16.76
CA ASN A 291 11.78 -6.02 18.00
C ASN A 291 12.27 -7.43 18.33
N GLY A 292 12.08 -8.41 17.44
CA GLY A 292 12.62 -9.76 17.57
C GLY A 292 11.69 -10.77 18.23
N GLN A 293 10.40 -10.44 18.44
CA GLN A 293 9.44 -11.44 18.91
C GLN A 293 9.21 -12.50 17.83
N SER A 294 9.29 -13.76 18.23
CA SER A 294 9.03 -14.90 17.34
C SER A 294 7.55 -15.00 16.99
N VAL A 295 7.27 -15.33 15.73
CA VAL A 295 5.91 -15.57 15.23
C VAL A 295 5.85 -16.91 14.51
N PRO A 296 4.66 -17.54 14.41
CA PRO A 296 4.49 -18.77 13.63
C PRO A 296 4.92 -18.58 12.17
N TYR A 297 5.52 -19.63 11.59
CA TYR A 297 6.02 -19.59 10.19
C TYR A 297 4.97 -19.16 9.16
N PHE A 298 3.70 -19.48 9.39
CA PHE A 298 2.57 -19.15 8.49
C PHE A 298 1.77 -17.92 8.94
N ALA A 299 2.28 -17.12 9.90
CA ALA A 299 1.61 -15.91 10.37
C ALA A 299 1.28 -14.94 9.23
N TRP A 300 2.20 -14.79 8.25
CA TRP A 300 2.00 -13.99 7.07
C TRP A 300 0.83 -14.45 6.20
N LEU A 301 0.60 -15.76 6.10
CA LEU A 301 -0.50 -16.33 5.31
C LEU A 301 -1.85 -16.11 6.00
N TRP A 302 -1.93 -16.33 7.32
CA TRP A 302 -3.16 -16.11 8.08
C TRP A 302 -3.59 -14.64 8.04
N LYS A 303 -2.64 -13.71 8.21
CA LYS A 303 -2.91 -12.28 8.07
C LYS A 303 -3.40 -11.95 6.66
N THR A 304 -2.78 -12.51 5.62
CA THR A 304 -3.22 -12.35 4.23
C THR A 304 -4.66 -12.80 4.05
N LEU A 305 -5.02 -14.01 4.48
CA LEU A 305 -6.37 -14.57 4.32
C LEU A 305 -7.44 -13.72 5.01
N ILE A 306 -7.20 -13.32 6.26
CA ILE A 306 -8.16 -12.49 7.00
C ILE A 306 -8.30 -11.11 6.34
N THR A 307 -7.21 -10.51 5.86
CA THR A 307 -7.26 -9.23 5.13
C THR A 307 -8.07 -9.34 3.84
N VAL A 308 -7.78 -10.37 3.04
CA VAL A 308 -8.51 -10.65 1.79
C VAL A 308 -10.01 -10.81 2.06
N ILE A 309 -10.40 -11.65 3.02
CA ILE A 309 -11.81 -11.85 3.35
C ILE A 309 -12.46 -10.55 3.84
N THR A 310 -11.78 -9.79 4.71
CA THR A 310 -12.28 -8.51 5.23
C THR A 310 -12.62 -7.54 4.10
N LEU A 311 -11.70 -7.34 3.16
CA LEU A 311 -11.87 -6.36 2.08
C LEU A 311 -12.85 -6.87 1.01
N ALA A 312 -12.75 -8.13 0.65
CA ALA A 312 -13.59 -8.74 -0.38
C ALA A 312 -15.07 -8.85 0.01
N CYS A 313 -15.38 -9.04 1.29
CA CYS A 313 -16.79 -9.11 1.76
C CYS A 313 -17.46 -7.73 1.94
N GLY A 314 -16.73 -6.64 1.70
CA GLY A 314 -17.24 -5.26 1.75
C GLY A 314 -16.69 -4.41 2.90
N GLY A 315 -15.76 -4.92 3.71
CA GLY A 315 -15.04 -4.13 4.70
C GLY A 315 -14.23 -3.00 4.02
N SER A 316 -14.13 -1.87 4.69
CA SER A 316 -13.42 -0.69 4.20
C SER A 316 -12.10 -0.50 4.93
N GLY A 317 -11.00 -0.33 4.20
CA GLY A 317 -9.67 -0.10 4.77
C GLY A 317 -8.57 -0.22 3.74
N GLY A 318 -7.32 0.07 4.13
CA GLY A 318 -6.14 -0.04 3.26
C GLY A 318 -5.52 -1.43 3.27
N VAL A 319 -4.61 -1.67 2.35
CA VAL A 319 -3.84 -2.93 2.25
C VAL A 319 -2.42 -2.80 2.78
N VAL A 320 -1.86 -1.58 2.92
CA VAL A 320 -0.44 -1.35 3.20
C VAL A 320 -0.05 -1.82 4.60
N THR A 321 -0.79 -1.45 5.66
CA THR A 321 -0.49 -1.96 7.02
C THR A 321 -0.54 -3.48 7.10
N PRO A 322 -1.57 -4.19 6.56
CA PRO A 322 -1.53 -5.64 6.45
C PRO A 322 -0.31 -6.17 5.69
N ILE A 323 0.08 -5.53 4.57
CA ILE A 323 1.27 -5.90 3.80
C ILE A 323 2.54 -5.76 4.66
N PHE A 324 2.63 -4.75 5.52
CA PHE A 324 3.75 -4.59 6.45
C PHE A 324 3.85 -5.75 7.44
N TYR A 325 2.72 -6.13 8.04
CA TYR A 325 2.68 -7.30 8.90
C TYR A 325 3.10 -8.57 8.14
N VAL A 326 2.49 -8.80 6.96
CA VAL A 326 2.78 -9.96 6.11
C VAL A 326 4.26 -10.01 5.76
N GLY A 327 4.83 -8.88 5.35
CA GLY A 327 6.25 -8.77 5.02
C GLY A 327 7.16 -9.01 6.21
N ALA A 328 6.85 -8.41 7.37
CA ALA A 328 7.64 -8.60 8.59
C ALA A 328 7.60 -10.06 9.08
N ALA A 329 6.42 -10.67 9.09
CA ALA A 329 6.26 -12.08 9.48
C ALA A 329 6.95 -13.04 8.50
N ALA A 330 6.82 -12.79 7.18
CA ALA A 330 7.50 -13.58 6.16
C ALA A 330 9.01 -13.43 6.24
N GLY A 331 9.53 -12.21 6.46
CA GLY A 331 10.95 -11.95 6.64
C GLY A 331 11.52 -12.66 7.88
N SER A 332 10.80 -12.61 9.00
CA SER A 332 11.16 -13.35 10.22
C SER A 332 11.18 -14.87 9.98
N ALA A 333 10.16 -15.41 9.28
CA ALA A 333 10.11 -16.82 8.92
C ALA A 333 11.29 -17.23 8.01
N PHE A 334 11.62 -16.42 7.00
CA PHE A 334 12.78 -16.63 6.13
C PHE A 334 14.08 -16.70 6.95
N ALA A 335 14.29 -15.73 7.82
CA ALA A 335 15.48 -15.69 8.66
C ALA A 335 15.61 -16.92 9.57
N ASN A 336 14.51 -17.35 10.18
CA ASN A 336 14.50 -18.53 11.05
C ASN A 336 14.83 -19.83 10.29
N VAL A 337 14.36 -19.97 9.04
CA VAL A 337 14.68 -21.14 8.20
C VAL A 337 16.18 -21.22 7.86
N PHE A 338 16.82 -20.07 7.61
CA PHE A 338 18.22 -20.03 7.18
C PHE A 338 19.21 -19.68 8.30
N GLY A 339 18.75 -19.56 9.56
CA GLY A 339 19.62 -19.21 10.71
C GLY A 339 20.17 -17.79 10.64
N LEU A 340 19.41 -16.87 10.06
CA LEU A 340 19.78 -15.45 9.88
C LEU A 340 19.16 -14.59 10.99
N ASN A 341 19.48 -13.28 11.02
CA ASN A 341 18.92 -12.36 12.03
C ASN A 341 17.44 -12.03 11.73
N PRO A 342 16.47 -12.46 12.56
CA PRO A 342 15.05 -12.26 12.32
C PRO A 342 14.65 -10.78 12.24
N ILE A 343 15.26 -9.89 13.04
CA ILE A 343 14.96 -8.45 13.08
C ILE A 343 15.30 -7.82 11.74
N THR A 344 16.47 -8.14 11.20
CA THR A 344 16.93 -7.62 9.89
C THR A 344 15.98 -8.02 8.78
N TYR A 345 15.69 -9.32 8.68
CA TYR A 345 14.88 -9.83 7.57
C TYR A 345 13.39 -9.52 7.72
N ALA A 346 12.87 -9.37 8.95
CA ALA A 346 11.54 -8.85 9.20
C ALA A 346 11.40 -7.40 8.69
N SER A 347 12.39 -6.56 8.98
CA SER A 347 12.41 -5.17 8.49
C SER A 347 12.52 -5.09 6.98
N TRP A 348 13.37 -5.93 6.37
CA TRP A 348 13.50 -6.03 4.91
C TRP A 348 12.21 -6.55 4.26
N GLY A 349 11.59 -7.57 4.87
CA GLY A 349 10.34 -8.14 4.37
C GLY A 349 9.19 -7.14 4.39
N MET A 350 9.09 -6.32 5.46
CA MET A 350 8.07 -5.28 5.60
C MET A 350 8.00 -4.38 4.36
N VAL A 351 9.12 -3.84 3.91
CA VAL A 351 9.18 -2.93 2.76
C VAL A 351 9.36 -3.66 1.42
N GLY A 352 10.01 -4.83 1.42
CA GLY A 352 10.22 -5.65 0.22
C GLY A 352 8.92 -6.23 -0.34
N VAL A 353 8.02 -6.71 0.53
CA VAL A 353 6.69 -7.19 0.09
C VAL A 353 5.85 -6.02 -0.41
N LEU A 354 5.92 -4.83 0.21
CA LEU A 354 5.26 -3.63 -0.30
C LEU A 354 5.75 -3.27 -1.71
N ALA A 355 7.07 -3.31 -1.93
CA ALA A 355 7.67 -3.02 -3.25
C ALA A 355 7.07 -3.88 -4.36
N GLY A 356 6.87 -5.18 -4.08
CA GLY A 356 6.21 -6.10 -4.99
C GLY A 356 4.72 -5.83 -5.15
N CYS A 357 3.97 -5.77 -4.04
CA CYS A 357 2.52 -5.61 -4.05
C CYS A 357 2.05 -4.32 -4.72
N ALA A 358 2.74 -3.20 -4.47
CA ALA A 358 2.35 -1.87 -4.95
C ALA A 358 3.04 -1.46 -6.26
N ASN A 359 3.97 -2.23 -6.78
CA ASN A 359 4.87 -1.85 -7.89
C ASN A 359 5.65 -0.56 -7.60
N ALA A 360 6.13 -0.41 -6.38
CA ALA A 360 6.73 0.82 -5.87
C ALA A 360 8.13 0.57 -5.23
N PRO A 361 9.13 0.09 -6.01
CA PRO A 361 10.44 -0.27 -5.48
C PRO A 361 11.25 0.92 -4.99
N LEU A 362 11.16 2.10 -5.61
CA LEU A 362 11.90 3.28 -5.19
C LEU A 362 11.37 3.83 -3.87
N SER A 363 10.05 4.00 -3.76
CA SER A 363 9.43 4.48 -2.52
C SER A 363 9.65 3.51 -1.36
N SER A 364 9.61 2.19 -1.61
CA SER A 364 9.90 1.17 -0.60
C SER A 364 11.36 1.21 -0.15
N THR A 365 12.30 1.43 -1.08
CA THR A 365 13.73 1.62 -0.74
C THR A 365 13.94 2.85 0.13
N ILE A 366 13.31 3.98 -0.23
CA ILE A 366 13.38 5.22 0.55
C ILE A 366 12.71 5.05 1.91
N MET A 367 11.58 4.34 1.97
CA MET A 367 10.90 4.02 3.22
C MET A 367 11.79 3.19 4.16
N ALA A 368 12.55 2.24 3.62
CA ALA A 368 13.53 1.50 4.42
C ALA A 368 14.58 2.44 5.04
N VAL A 369 15.02 3.46 4.31
CA VAL A 369 15.95 4.48 4.82
C VAL A 369 15.33 5.33 5.92
N GLU A 370 14.09 5.79 5.73
CA GLU A 370 13.39 6.64 6.71
C GLU A 370 13.00 5.89 7.99
N LEU A 371 12.67 4.59 7.89
CA LEU A 371 12.24 3.78 9.05
C LEU A 371 13.40 3.10 9.76
N PHE A 372 14.42 2.65 9.03
CA PHE A 372 15.46 1.76 9.53
C PHE A 372 16.86 2.37 9.53
N GLY A 373 17.03 3.55 8.94
CA GLY A 373 18.31 4.26 8.84
C GLY A 373 19.00 4.11 7.49
N GLY A 374 19.89 5.06 7.17
CA GLY A 374 20.55 5.18 5.86
C GLY A 374 21.39 3.96 5.44
N ALA A 375 21.95 3.25 6.41
CA ALA A 375 22.74 2.06 6.17
C ALA A 375 21.93 0.88 5.57
N ALA A 376 20.59 0.90 5.67
CA ALA A 376 19.74 -0.10 5.04
C ALA A 376 19.64 0.06 3.51
N ALA A 377 19.94 1.24 2.95
CA ALA A 377 19.68 1.60 1.55
C ALA A 377 20.23 0.61 0.51
N PRO A 378 21.50 0.15 0.56
CA PRO A 378 22.04 -0.74 -0.47
C PRO A 378 21.31 -2.09 -0.52
N PHE A 379 20.98 -2.67 0.64
CA PHE A 379 20.22 -3.91 0.71
C PHE A 379 18.77 -3.70 0.27
N ALA A 380 18.16 -2.58 0.72
CA ALA A 380 16.80 -2.21 0.36
C ALA A 380 16.60 -2.07 -1.15
N ALA A 381 17.54 -1.46 -1.85
CA ALA A 381 17.51 -1.38 -3.31
C ALA A 381 17.50 -2.78 -3.96
N VAL A 382 18.34 -3.70 -3.48
CA VAL A 382 18.44 -5.06 -4.03
C VAL A 382 17.14 -5.83 -3.83
N PHE A 383 16.67 -5.97 -2.58
CA PHE A 383 15.48 -6.80 -2.33
C PHE A 383 14.19 -6.18 -2.86
N SER A 384 14.04 -4.83 -2.82
CA SER A 384 12.83 -4.16 -3.32
C SER A 384 12.69 -4.28 -4.83
N VAL A 385 13.78 -4.03 -5.59
CA VAL A 385 13.77 -4.18 -7.05
C VAL A 385 13.58 -5.64 -7.44
N THR A 386 14.21 -6.58 -6.73
CA THR A 386 14.02 -8.01 -6.99
C THR A 386 12.56 -8.42 -6.76
N ALA A 387 11.96 -8.05 -5.64
CA ALA A 387 10.54 -8.34 -5.35
C ALA A 387 9.60 -7.73 -6.42
N PHE A 388 9.86 -6.48 -6.81
CA PHE A 388 9.12 -5.82 -7.89
C PHE A 388 9.18 -6.59 -9.22
N ILE A 389 10.35 -7.14 -9.60
CA ILE A 389 10.49 -7.90 -10.84
C ILE A 389 9.73 -9.23 -10.75
N ILE A 390 9.85 -9.96 -9.62
CA ILE A 390 9.25 -11.29 -9.43
C ILE A 390 7.72 -11.26 -9.48
N VAL A 391 7.08 -10.21 -8.97
CA VAL A 391 5.60 -10.06 -9.02
C VAL A 391 5.09 -9.89 -10.45
N GLY A 392 5.93 -9.49 -11.39
CA GLY A 392 5.52 -9.19 -12.75
C GLY A 392 4.64 -7.93 -12.81
N HIS A 393 3.62 -7.92 -13.68
CA HIS A 393 2.71 -6.76 -13.86
C HIS A 393 1.47 -6.80 -12.97
N ARG A 394 1.47 -7.65 -11.95
CA ARG A 394 0.38 -7.74 -10.96
C ARG A 394 0.53 -6.65 -9.90
N SER A 395 -0.60 -6.22 -9.31
CA SER A 395 -0.60 -5.17 -8.29
C SER A 395 -1.84 -5.28 -7.40
N VAL A 396 -1.71 -4.77 -6.17
CA VAL A 396 -2.87 -4.46 -5.32
C VAL A 396 -3.63 -3.21 -5.81
N TYR A 397 -3.09 -2.51 -6.81
CA TYR A 397 -3.69 -1.34 -7.44
C TYR A 397 -3.90 -1.59 -8.94
N PRO A 398 -4.95 -2.30 -9.34
CA PRO A 398 -5.18 -2.71 -10.73
C PRO A 398 -5.42 -1.53 -11.70
N SER A 399 -5.75 -0.34 -11.20
CA SER A 399 -5.88 0.88 -12.00
C SER A 399 -4.55 1.55 -12.37
N GLN A 400 -3.41 1.02 -11.92
CA GLN A 400 -2.09 1.51 -12.38
C GLN A 400 -1.98 1.40 -13.90
N LEU A 401 -1.36 2.42 -14.52
CA LEU A 401 -1.08 2.38 -15.95
C LEU A 401 0.31 1.83 -16.22
N LEU A 402 0.40 0.87 -17.14
CA LEU A 402 1.67 0.31 -17.59
C LEU A 402 2.21 1.11 -18.78
N GLU A 403 3.30 1.85 -18.55
CA GLU A 403 3.99 2.62 -19.57
C GLU A 403 5.18 1.86 -20.17
N ARG A 404 5.83 1.01 -19.36
CA ARG A 404 6.96 0.17 -19.75
C ARG A 404 6.90 -1.21 -19.14
N ALA A 405 7.23 -2.22 -19.95
CA ALA A 405 7.44 -3.59 -19.45
C ALA A 405 8.58 -3.67 -18.44
N LYS A 406 8.41 -4.54 -17.44
CA LYS A 406 9.49 -4.88 -16.50
C LYS A 406 10.61 -5.71 -17.16
N SER A 407 10.37 -6.31 -18.32
CA SER A 407 11.33 -7.10 -19.09
C SER A 407 11.13 -6.89 -20.59
N SER A 408 12.22 -6.91 -21.36
CA SER A 408 12.19 -6.87 -22.81
C SER A 408 11.58 -8.13 -23.46
N LEU A 409 11.40 -9.19 -22.67
CA LEU A 409 10.73 -10.43 -23.10
C LEU A 409 9.20 -10.34 -23.05
N LEU A 410 8.68 -9.27 -22.47
CA LEU A 410 7.26 -9.03 -22.32
C LEU A 410 6.86 -7.86 -23.21
N THR A 411 5.88 -8.07 -24.06
CA THR A 411 5.29 -7.01 -24.91
C THR A 411 3.82 -6.87 -24.62
N PHE A 412 3.32 -5.67 -24.79
CA PHE A 412 1.89 -5.38 -24.74
C PHE A 412 1.49 -4.57 -25.95
N PRO A 413 0.21 -4.72 -26.35
CA PRO A 413 -0.27 -4.09 -27.58
C PRO A 413 -0.18 -2.56 -27.57
N GLN A 414 -0.31 -1.93 -26.38
CA GLN A 414 -0.30 -0.46 -26.25
C GLN A 414 0.17 -0.02 -24.86
N PRO A 415 1.11 0.97 -24.75
CA PRO A 415 1.45 1.63 -23.49
C PRO A 415 0.28 2.46 -22.93
N GLY A 416 0.27 2.70 -21.61
CA GLY A 416 -0.72 3.58 -20.98
C GLY A 416 -2.07 2.92 -20.69
N HIS A 417 -2.16 1.59 -20.74
CA HIS A 417 -3.37 0.85 -20.35
C HIS A 417 -3.33 0.41 -18.89
N ARG A 418 -4.49 0.27 -18.28
CA ARG A 418 -4.66 -0.28 -16.92
C ARG A 418 -4.20 -1.72 -16.90
N ILE A 419 -3.56 -2.12 -15.78
CA ILE A 419 -3.01 -3.48 -15.61
C ILE A 419 -4.13 -4.54 -15.67
N ASP A 420 -5.30 -4.25 -15.10
CA ASP A 420 -6.44 -5.18 -15.05
C ASP A 420 -7.08 -5.47 -16.42
N LYS A 421 -6.81 -4.61 -17.40
CA LYS A 421 -7.35 -4.73 -18.77
C LYS A 421 -6.32 -5.21 -19.80
N MET A 422 -5.12 -5.58 -19.35
CA MET A 422 -4.02 -5.96 -20.24
C MET A 422 -3.87 -7.46 -20.40
N GLU A 423 -3.78 -7.91 -21.64
CA GLU A 423 -3.22 -9.23 -21.97
C GLU A 423 -1.72 -9.09 -22.18
N THR A 424 -0.93 -9.75 -21.33
CA THR A 424 0.52 -9.77 -21.45
C THR A 424 0.92 -10.82 -22.49
N ILE A 425 1.56 -10.40 -23.57
CA ILE A 425 2.11 -11.30 -24.57
C ILE A 425 3.57 -11.60 -24.21
N VAL A 426 3.90 -12.88 -24.08
CA VAL A 426 5.29 -13.32 -23.80
C VAL A 426 5.97 -13.65 -25.14
N GLU A 427 6.91 -12.82 -25.56
CA GLU A 427 7.72 -13.04 -26.77
C GLU A 427 9.04 -13.74 -26.40
N LEU A 428 8.99 -15.06 -26.30
CA LEU A 428 10.18 -15.88 -25.99
C LEU A 428 11.24 -15.82 -27.10
N ASP A 429 10.85 -15.52 -28.34
CA ASP A 429 11.77 -15.52 -29.50
C ASP A 429 12.77 -14.32 -29.49
N ARG A 430 12.55 -13.31 -28.67
CA ARG A 430 13.50 -12.19 -28.50
C ARG A 430 14.72 -12.51 -27.64
N SER A 431 14.73 -13.65 -26.94
CA SER A 431 15.88 -14.05 -26.13
C SER A 431 16.83 -14.97 -26.90
N PRO A 432 18.08 -14.56 -27.21
CA PRO A 432 19.06 -15.42 -27.84
C PRO A 432 19.36 -16.70 -27.06
N LEU A 433 19.23 -16.66 -25.73
CA LEU A 433 19.41 -17.81 -24.84
C LEU A 433 18.24 -18.81 -24.93
N LEU A 434 17.01 -18.34 -24.90
CA LEU A 434 15.83 -19.20 -25.02
C LEU A 434 15.69 -19.80 -26.42
N HIS A 435 16.07 -19.07 -27.44
CA HIS A 435 16.14 -19.58 -28.82
C HIS A 435 17.16 -20.73 -28.94
N ARG A 436 18.31 -20.66 -28.25
CA ARG A 436 19.30 -21.75 -28.21
C ARG A 436 18.79 -22.98 -27.44
N LEU A 437 18.08 -22.78 -26.33
CA LEU A 437 17.50 -23.86 -25.54
C LEU A 437 16.39 -24.59 -26.32
N ARG A 438 15.58 -23.87 -27.09
CA ARG A 438 14.52 -24.45 -27.93
C ARG A 438 15.11 -25.27 -29.07
N ARG A 439 16.14 -24.79 -29.75
CA ARG A 439 16.87 -25.56 -30.78
C ARG A 439 17.50 -26.85 -30.23
N HIS A 440 17.99 -26.84 -29.00
CA HIS A 440 18.54 -28.04 -28.35
C HIS A 440 17.46 -29.05 -27.94
N HIS A 441 16.24 -28.60 -27.71
CA HIS A 441 15.11 -29.49 -27.40
C HIS A 441 14.57 -30.15 -28.67
N ASP A 442 14.40 -29.36 -29.74
CA ASP A 442 13.88 -29.84 -31.04
C ASP A 442 14.87 -30.77 -31.73
N SER A 443 16.18 -30.61 -31.52
CA SER A 443 17.23 -31.51 -32.06
C SER A 443 17.37 -32.85 -31.31
N ARG A 444 16.67 -33.05 -30.19
CA ARG A 444 16.64 -34.35 -29.46
C ARG A 444 15.42 -35.20 -29.79
N HIS A 445 14.50 -34.64 -30.55
CA HIS A 445 13.27 -35.31 -30.98
C HIS A 445 13.21 -35.57 -32.50
N GLN A 446 14.30 -35.33 -33.23
CA GLN A 446 14.58 -35.82 -34.58
C GLN A 446 15.67 -36.90 -34.49
#